data_dc372c759b9b047d2337262da6c6a9b1
#
_entry.id   dc372c759b9b047d2337262da6c6a9b1
#
_cell.length_a   1.000
_cell.length_b   1.000
_cell.length_c   1.000
_cell.angle_alpha   90.00
_cell.angle_beta   90.00
_cell.angle_gamma   90.00
#
_symmetry.space_group_name_H-M   'P 1'
#
loop_
_entity.id
_entity.type
_entity.pdbx_description
1 polymer ?
#
loop_
_entity_poly.entity_id
_entity_poly.type
_entity_poly.pdbx_seq_one_letter_code
_entity_poly.pdbx_strand_id
1 'polypeptide(L)'
;ERIGRAWSVLMQRLGYAKYVAQGGDWGAIVTTAIGLNDTANCLGIHLNMPIVMPDPATMGDLTDGEKSALAGLKHYTDLDSGYAKQQATRPQTLGFGLADSPSGQAAWILEKFWAWTDCNGHPENVLSRDEMLDNVMLYWLTNSAASSARIYWESLNAINRDPVMI
;
A
#
# COMPACT_ATOMS: atom_id res chain seq x y z
N GLU A 1 2.30 -13.43 1.86
CA GLU A 1 1.94 -14.64 2.63
C GLU A 1 2.50 -14.67 4.05
N ARG A 2 3.83 -14.46 4.26
CA ARG A 2 4.46 -14.54 5.60
C ARG A 2 3.80 -13.61 6.63
N ILE A 3 3.50 -12.38 6.26
CA ILE A 3 2.83 -11.41 7.13
C ILE A 3 1.40 -11.88 7.45
N GLY A 4 0.64 -12.35 6.45
CA GLY A 4 -0.70 -12.89 6.69
C GLY A 4 -0.71 -14.06 7.67
N ARG A 5 0.22 -15.01 7.51
CA ARG A 5 0.37 -16.12 8.49
C ARG A 5 0.69 -15.63 9.90
N ALA A 6 1.53 -14.61 10.03
CA ALA A 6 1.84 -14.05 11.35
C ALA A 6 0.59 -13.43 12.02
N TRP A 7 -0.26 -12.75 11.25
CA TRP A 7 -1.54 -12.22 11.76
C TRP A 7 -2.50 -13.34 12.17
N SER A 8 -2.64 -14.39 11.37
CA SER A 8 -3.46 -15.55 11.74
C SER A 8 -2.99 -16.21 13.06
N VAL A 9 -1.68 -16.36 13.23
CA VAL A 9 -1.10 -16.86 14.51
C VAL A 9 -1.38 -15.90 15.65
N LEU A 10 -1.30 -14.58 15.44
CA LEU A 10 -1.62 -13.59 16.47
C LEU A 10 -3.08 -13.70 16.92
N MET A 11 -4.03 -13.82 15.98
CA MET A 11 -5.45 -13.99 16.32
C MET A 11 -5.68 -15.22 17.19
N GLN A 12 -5.04 -16.33 16.86
CA GLN A 12 -5.11 -17.54 17.69
C GLN A 12 -4.51 -17.34 19.09
N ARG A 13 -3.36 -16.66 19.21
CA ARG A 13 -2.74 -16.35 20.51
C ARG A 13 -3.58 -15.42 21.37
N LEU A 14 -4.36 -14.53 20.74
CA LEU A 14 -5.31 -13.65 21.42
C LEU A 14 -6.63 -14.35 21.77
N GLY A 15 -6.80 -15.62 21.39
CA GLY A 15 -8.00 -16.41 21.70
C GLY A 15 -9.16 -16.22 20.70
N TYR A 16 -8.94 -15.55 19.58
CA TYR A 16 -9.96 -15.39 18.55
C TYR A 16 -9.98 -16.60 17.61
N ALA A 17 -10.91 -17.52 17.83
CA ALA A 17 -11.11 -18.70 16.98
C ALA A 17 -11.69 -18.34 15.61
N LYS A 18 -12.44 -17.24 15.52
CA LYS A 18 -13.04 -16.71 14.29
C LYS A 18 -12.82 -15.20 14.25
N TYR A 19 -12.55 -14.66 13.05
CA TYR A 19 -12.34 -13.24 12.85
C TYR A 19 -12.67 -12.82 11.42
N VAL A 20 -12.73 -11.53 11.17
CA VAL A 20 -12.75 -10.91 9.85
C VAL A 20 -11.50 -10.05 9.71
N ALA A 21 -11.04 -9.84 8.48
CA ALA A 21 -9.85 -9.03 8.21
C ALA A 21 -10.18 -7.89 7.24
N GLN A 22 -9.52 -6.73 7.47
CA GLN A 22 -9.64 -5.58 6.58
C GLN A 22 -8.23 -5.08 6.23
N GLY A 23 -8.05 -4.64 4.99
CA GLY A 23 -6.79 -4.04 4.56
C GLY A 23 -6.94 -3.13 3.34
N GLY A 24 -6.08 -2.11 3.31
CA GLY A 24 -5.84 -1.22 2.17
C GLY A 24 -4.35 -1.18 1.85
N ASP A 25 -3.98 -0.69 0.68
CA ASP A 25 -2.59 -0.64 0.23
C ASP A 25 -1.88 -2.00 0.39
N TRP A 26 -0.70 -2.06 1.01
CA TRP A 26 -0.04 -3.32 1.39
C TRP A 26 -0.94 -4.24 2.24
N GLY A 27 -1.79 -3.66 3.06
CA GLY A 27 -2.77 -4.39 3.85
C GLY A 27 -3.79 -5.13 3.00
N ALA A 28 -4.12 -4.64 1.80
CA ALA A 28 -5.00 -5.36 0.88
C ALA A 28 -4.36 -6.69 0.42
N ILE A 29 -3.08 -6.67 0.06
CA ILE A 29 -2.32 -7.88 -0.31
C ILE A 29 -2.21 -8.85 0.86
N VAL A 30 -1.94 -8.32 2.07
CA VAL A 30 -1.84 -9.13 3.29
C VAL A 30 -3.19 -9.77 3.63
N THR A 31 -4.27 -9.01 3.56
CA THR A 31 -5.63 -9.47 3.86
C THR A 31 -6.11 -10.49 2.82
N THR A 32 -5.79 -10.29 1.54
CA THR A 32 -6.03 -11.32 0.50
C THR A 32 -5.30 -12.62 0.85
N ALA A 33 -4.03 -12.53 1.26
CA ALA A 33 -3.27 -13.71 1.68
C ALA A 33 -3.85 -14.39 2.92
N ILE A 34 -4.43 -13.65 3.87
CA ILE A 34 -5.17 -14.22 5.01
C ILE A 34 -6.40 -14.98 4.51
N GLY A 35 -7.23 -14.35 3.67
CA GLY A 35 -8.44 -14.97 3.13
C GLY A 35 -8.18 -16.25 2.35
N LEU A 36 -7.04 -16.34 1.65
CA LEU A 36 -6.65 -17.53 0.89
C LEU A 36 -6.06 -18.65 1.78
N ASN A 37 -5.35 -18.30 2.86
CA ASN A 37 -4.56 -19.26 3.62
C ASN A 37 -5.17 -19.63 4.99
N ASP A 38 -6.13 -18.88 5.51
CA ASP A 38 -6.78 -19.13 6.81
C ASP A 38 -8.31 -19.19 6.71
N THR A 39 -8.80 -19.88 5.70
CA THR A 39 -10.25 -20.06 5.43
C THR A 39 -11.01 -20.72 6.56
N ALA A 40 -10.32 -21.48 7.42
CA ALA A 40 -10.93 -22.12 8.58
C ALA A 40 -11.31 -21.09 9.67
N ASN A 41 -10.57 -19.99 9.83
CA ASN A 41 -10.75 -19.05 10.92
C ASN A 41 -11.16 -17.65 10.44
N CYS A 42 -10.69 -17.20 9.29
CA CYS A 42 -11.07 -15.94 8.66
C CYS A 42 -12.43 -16.11 7.95
N LEU A 43 -13.49 -15.51 8.51
CA LEU A 43 -14.87 -15.62 8.00
C LEU A 43 -15.16 -14.71 6.80
N GLY A 44 -14.36 -13.67 6.60
CA GLY A 44 -14.52 -12.73 5.52
C GLY A 44 -13.41 -11.69 5.49
N ILE A 45 -13.22 -11.08 4.32
CA ILE A 45 -12.26 -10.01 4.12
C ILE A 45 -12.95 -8.78 3.54
N HIS A 46 -12.43 -7.60 3.89
CA HIS A 46 -12.80 -6.34 3.28
C HIS A 46 -11.54 -5.66 2.72
N LEU A 47 -11.59 -5.25 1.45
CA LEU A 47 -10.50 -4.58 0.76
C LEU A 47 -10.98 -3.24 0.23
N ASN A 48 -10.35 -2.15 0.62
CA ASN A 48 -10.61 -0.83 0.04
C ASN A 48 -9.65 -0.49 -1.12
N MET A 49 -8.69 -1.35 -1.43
CA MET A 49 -7.82 -1.28 -2.60
C MET A 49 -7.56 -2.70 -3.14
N PRO A 50 -8.57 -3.36 -3.75
CA PRO A 50 -8.35 -4.68 -4.33
C PRO A 50 -7.40 -4.57 -5.52
N ILE A 51 -6.34 -5.39 -5.54
CA ILE A 51 -5.39 -5.46 -6.64
C ILE A 51 -5.83 -6.59 -7.55
N VAL A 52 -6.49 -6.24 -8.64
CA VAL A 52 -7.00 -7.18 -9.65
C VAL A 52 -6.39 -6.80 -11.00
N MET A 53 -5.92 -7.78 -11.74
CA MET A 53 -5.44 -7.56 -13.10
C MET A 53 -6.63 -7.67 -14.07
N PRO A 54 -6.75 -6.75 -15.06
CA PRO A 54 -7.77 -6.87 -16.11
C PRO A 54 -7.61 -8.19 -16.87
N ASP A 55 -8.74 -8.83 -17.22
CA ASP A 55 -8.72 -9.98 -18.10
C ASP A 55 -8.37 -9.53 -19.53
N PRO A 56 -7.26 -10.01 -20.12
CA PRO A 56 -6.89 -9.67 -21.49
C PRO A 56 -7.98 -9.98 -22.53
N ALA A 57 -8.83 -10.95 -22.27
CA ALA A 57 -9.91 -11.33 -23.20
C ALA A 57 -11.00 -10.25 -23.30
N THR A 58 -11.19 -9.43 -22.28
CA THR A 58 -12.24 -8.38 -22.23
C THR A 58 -11.73 -7.01 -22.66
N MET A 59 -10.45 -6.85 -22.94
CA MET A 59 -9.84 -5.55 -23.31
C MET A 59 -10.40 -4.94 -24.60
N GLY A 60 -11.06 -5.74 -25.45
CA GLY A 60 -11.70 -5.26 -26.70
C GLY A 60 -13.08 -4.64 -26.51
N ASP A 61 -13.72 -4.84 -25.35
CA ASP A 61 -15.11 -4.41 -25.08
C ASP A 61 -15.24 -3.78 -23.69
N LEU A 62 -14.45 -2.73 -23.45
CA LEU A 62 -14.43 -2.03 -22.19
C LEU A 62 -15.58 -1.03 -22.06
N THR A 63 -16.22 -1.02 -20.90
CA THR A 63 -17.15 0.04 -20.48
C THR A 63 -16.42 1.36 -20.29
N ASP A 64 -17.15 2.48 -20.25
CA ASP A 64 -16.55 3.80 -19.99
C ASP A 64 -15.93 3.89 -18.58
N GLY A 65 -16.51 3.19 -17.58
CA GLY A 65 -15.93 3.07 -16.24
C GLY A 65 -14.57 2.35 -16.26
N GLU A 66 -14.44 1.25 -16.99
CA GLU A 66 -13.19 0.51 -17.13
C GLU A 66 -12.13 1.30 -17.91
N LYS A 67 -12.53 2.02 -18.97
CA LYS A 67 -11.63 2.94 -19.68
C LYS A 67 -11.10 4.04 -18.75
N SER A 68 -11.97 4.62 -17.92
CA SER A 68 -11.59 5.63 -16.92
C SER A 68 -10.63 5.03 -15.86
N ALA A 69 -10.88 3.82 -15.37
CA ALA A 69 -10.00 3.13 -14.43
C ALA A 69 -8.62 2.85 -15.04
N LEU A 70 -8.55 2.40 -16.29
CA LEU A 70 -7.29 2.20 -17.00
C LEU A 70 -6.52 3.52 -17.23
N ALA A 71 -7.23 4.61 -17.50
CA ALA A 71 -6.61 5.93 -17.60
C ALA A 71 -6.02 6.39 -16.25
N GLY A 72 -6.72 6.14 -15.15
CA GLY A 72 -6.21 6.38 -13.78
C GLY A 72 -4.97 5.53 -13.47
N LEU A 73 -5.00 4.25 -13.81
CA LEU A 73 -3.85 3.36 -13.65
C LEU A 73 -2.64 3.83 -14.47
N LYS A 74 -2.88 4.30 -15.70
CA LYS A 74 -1.83 4.87 -16.54
C LYS A 74 -1.25 6.13 -15.93
N HIS A 75 -2.07 7.05 -15.44
CA HIS A 75 -1.64 8.26 -14.74
C HIS A 75 -0.76 7.92 -13.53
N TYR A 76 -1.20 7.00 -12.67
CA TYR A 76 -0.41 6.53 -11.53
C TYR A 76 0.94 5.97 -11.99
N THR A 77 0.94 5.11 -13.01
CA THR A 77 2.16 4.46 -13.51
C THR A 77 3.16 5.49 -14.04
N ASP A 78 2.68 6.48 -14.78
CA ASP A 78 3.54 7.46 -15.46
C ASP A 78 4.07 8.55 -14.51
N LEU A 79 3.26 8.99 -13.53
CA LEU A 79 3.54 10.18 -12.75
C LEU A 79 3.69 9.92 -11.23
N ASP A 80 2.95 8.98 -10.65
CA ASP A 80 2.86 8.81 -9.20
C ASP A 80 3.62 7.61 -8.65
N SER A 81 4.04 6.66 -9.50
CA SER A 81 4.66 5.40 -9.07
C SER A 81 6.16 5.52 -8.74
N GLY A 82 6.77 6.68 -8.94
CA GLY A 82 8.22 6.90 -8.76
C GLY A 82 8.73 6.48 -7.38
N TYR A 83 7.96 6.77 -6.32
CA TYR A 83 8.29 6.36 -4.95
C TYR A 83 8.39 4.83 -4.81
N ALA A 84 7.45 4.10 -5.37
CA ALA A 84 7.41 2.64 -5.30
C ALA A 84 8.58 2.03 -6.06
N LYS A 85 8.90 2.57 -7.23
CA LYS A 85 10.05 2.16 -8.04
C LYS A 85 11.38 2.38 -7.31
N GLN A 86 11.54 3.54 -6.69
CA GLN A 86 12.73 3.88 -5.90
C GLN A 86 12.87 2.93 -4.71
N GLN A 87 11.80 2.73 -3.94
CA GLN A 87 11.79 1.86 -2.78
C GLN A 87 11.97 0.37 -3.16
N ALA A 88 11.45 -0.07 -4.30
CA ALA A 88 11.59 -1.43 -4.79
C ALA A 88 13.00 -1.74 -5.34
N THR A 89 13.79 -0.75 -5.72
CA THR A 89 15.08 -0.94 -6.37
C THR A 89 16.27 -0.52 -5.54
N ARG A 90 16.20 0.62 -4.85
CA ARG A 90 17.30 1.20 -4.05
C ARG A 90 16.77 1.84 -2.78
N PRO A 91 16.09 1.10 -1.87
CA PRO A 91 15.49 1.64 -0.65
C PRO A 91 16.53 2.27 0.28
N GLN A 92 17.72 1.69 0.40
CA GLN A 92 18.76 2.18 1.28
C GLN A 92 19.31 3.55 0.85
N THR A 93 19.45 3.77 -0.45
CA THR A 93 19.92 5.06 -0.99
C THR A 93 18.97 6.20 -0.60
N LEU A 94 17.66 5.98 -0.78
CA LEU A 94 16.63 6.91 -0.35
C LEU A 94 16.62 7.08 1.19
N GLY A 95 16.77 5.95 1.90
CA GLY A 95 16.69 5.90 3.36
C GLY A 95 17.69 6.80 4.05
N PHE A 96 18.89 7.00 3.51
CA PHE A 96 19.86 7.96 4.07
C PHE A 96 19.33 9.39 4.06
N GLY A 97 18.78 9.86 2.94
CA GLY A 97 18.23 11.21 2.83
C GLY A 97 17.00 11.43 3.72
N LEU A 98 16.10 10.43 3.79
CA LEU A 98 14.89 10.52 4.62
C LEU A 98 15.20 10.45 6.12
N ALA A 99 16.24 9.72 6.53
CA ALA A 99 16.66 9.65 7.94
C ALA A 99 17.45 10.89 8.40
N ASP A 100 18.03 11.64 7.49
CA ASP A 100 18.87 12.79 7.78
C ASP A 100 18.12 14.14 7.67
N SER A 101 17.04 14.19 6.92
CA SER A 101 16.31 15.45 6.65
C SER A 101 14.83 15.34 7.04
N PRO A 102 14.39 16.06 8.09
CA PRO A 102 12.97 16.10 8.45
C PRO A 102 12.11 16.72 7.35
N SER A 103 12.60 17.72 6.63
CA SER A 103 11.91 18.30 5.48
C SER A 103 11.86 17.35 4.28
N GLY A 104 12.91 16.55 4.07
CA GLY A 104 12.92 15.50 3.05
C GLY A 104 11.91 14.40 3.37
N GLN A 105 11.86 13.95 4.63
CA GLN A 105 10.87 12.97 5.11
C GLN A 105 9.43 13.53 4.96
N ALA A 106 9.21 14.78 5.36
CA ALA A 106 7.91 15.43 5.23
C ALA A 106 7.50 15.55 3.76
N ALA A 107 8.35 16.04 2.88
CA ALA A 107 8.05 16.18 1.46
C ALA A 107 7.69 14.83 0.81
N TRP A 108 8.43 13.76 1.16
CA TRP A 108 8.19 12.40 0.64
C TRP A 108 6.80 11.86 0.98
N ILE A 109 6.29 12.18 2.16
CA ILE A 109 4.98 11.73 2.63
C ILE A 109 3.87 12.69 2.18
N LEU A 110 4.06 14.01 2.37
CA LEU A 110 3.01 15.01 2.12
C LEU A 110 2.66 15.14 0.63
N GLU A 111 3.60 14.85 -0.27
CA GLU A 111 3.31 14.76 -1.70
C GLU A 111 2.20 13.74 -1.97
N LYS A 112 2.14 12.64 -1.21
CA LYS A 112 1.12 11.60 -1.40
C LYS A 112 -0.24 12.01 -0.82
N PHE A 113 -0.27 12.77 0.27
CA PHE A 113 -1.51 13.39 0.74
C PHE A 113 -2.09 14.35 -0.30
N TRP A 114 -1.23 15.11 -0.97
CA TRP A 114 -1.67 15.98 -2.05
C TRP A 114 -2.17 15.20 -3.28
N ALA A 115 -1.44 14.19 -3.72
CA ALA A 115 -1.73 13.48 -4.97
C ALA A 115 -2.90 12.47 -4.84
N TRP A 116 -3.14 11.90 -3.63
CA TRP A 116 -4.04 10.76 -3.45
C TRP A 116 -5.29 11.07 -2.64
N THR A 117 -5.54 12.32 -2.30
CA THR A 117 -6.77 12.74 -1.65
C THR A 117 -7.56 13.72 -2.53
N ASP A 118 -8.88 13.75 -2.37
CA ASP A 118 -9.76 14.72 -3.03
C ASP A 118 -9.64 16.11 -2.37
N CYS A 119 -8.42 16.62 -2.31
CA CYS A 119 -8.08 17.84 -1.57
C CYS A 119 -8.25 19.15 -2.34
N ASN A 120 -8.77 19.12 -3.56
CA ASN A 120 -8.95 20.32 -4.39
C ASN A 120 -7.66 21.16 -4.52
N GLY A 121 -6.51 20.49 -4.69
CA GLY A 121 -5.22 21.10 -4.92
C GLY A 121 -4.45 21.51 -3.66
N HIS A 122 -5.01 21.34 -2.44
CA HIS A 122 -4.28 21.57 -1.22
C HIS A 122 -4.68 20.62 -0.08
N PRO A 123 -3.76 19.84 0.50
CA PRO A 123 -4.10 18.82 1.48
C PRO A 123 -4.76 19.37 2.76
N GLU A 124 -4.51 20.62 3.14
CA GLU A 124 -5.18 21.27 4.28
C GLU A 124 -6.71 21.46 4.08
N ASN A 125 -7.23 21.26 2.89
CA ASN A 125 -8.67 21.28 2.66
C ASN A 125 -9.37 20.03 3.23
N VAL A 126 -8.64 18.95 3.49
CA VAL A 126 -9.19 17.66 3.96
C VAL A 126 -8.49 17.11 5.19
N LEU A 127 -7.28 17.55 5.49
CA LEU A 127 -6.47 17.14 6.64
C LEU A 127 -5.88 18.36 7.31
N SER A 128 -5.87 18.39 8.64
CA SER A 128 -5.16 19.43 9.39
C SER A 128 -3.64 19.25 9.27
N ARG A 129 -2.90 20.33 9.54
CA ARG A 129 -1.43 20.24 9.59
C ARG A 129 -0.94 19.26 10.63
N ASP A 130 -1.60 19.23 11.78
CA ASP A 130 -1.21 18.35 12.88
C ASP A 130 -1.40 16.87 12.49
N GLU A 131 -2.53 16.49 11.87
CA GLU A 131 -2.74 15.13 11.36
C GLU A 131 -1.68 14.71 10.35
N MET A 132 -1.29 15.61 9.45
CA MET A 132 -0.23 15.34 8.47
C MET A 132 1.13 15.22 9.15
N LEU A 133 1.44 16.10 10.10
CA LEU A 133 2.70 16.07 10.84
C LEU A 133 2.78 14.85 11.76
N ASP A 134 1.70 14.46 12.42
CA ASP A 134 1.66 13.24 13.23
C ASP A 134 2.01 12.00 12.41
N ASN A 135 1.50 11.91 11.18
CA ASN A 135 1.87 10.83 10.27
C ASN A 135 3.38 10.85 9.95
N VAL A 136 3.94 12.01 9.60
CA VAL A 136 5.38 12.16 9.34
C VAL A 136 6.21 11.79 10.56
N MET A 137 5.76 12.20 11.76
CA MET A 137 6.49 11.97 13.01
C MET A 137 6.52 10.49 13.41
N LEU A 138 5.54 9.67 13.01
CA LEU A 138 5.60 8.22 13.21
C LEU A 138 6.86 7.60 12.57
N TYR A 139 7.26 8.08 11.41
CA TYR A 139 8.48 7.63 10.72
C TYR A 139 9.73 8.33 11.26
N TRP A 140 9.65 9.65 11.50
CA TRP A 140 10.78 10.45 11.90
C TRP A 140 11.29 10.08 13.30
N LEU A 141 10.41 10.06 14.30
CA LEU A 141 10.78 9.76 15.70
C LEU A 141 11.28 8.33 15.88
N THR A 142 10.76 7.39 15.11
CA THR A 142 11.16 5.99 15.18
C THR A 142 12.35 5.67 14.28
N ASN A 143 12.81 6.64 13.48
CA ASN A 143 13.86 6.45 12.46
C ASN A 143 13.56 5.27 11.54
N SER A 144 12.30 5.13 11.09
CA SER A 144 11.84 3.96 10.36
C SER A 144 11.69 4.18 8.85
N ALA A 145 12.08 5.33 8.30
CA ALA A 145 11.97 5.62 6.88
C ALA A 145 12.67 4.56 5.99
N ALA A 146 13.92 4.25 6.29
CA ALA A 146 14.71 3.27 5.53
C ALA A 146 14.13 1.84 5.68
N SER A 147 13.72 1.45 6.89
CA SER A 147 13.16 0.12 7.14
C SER A 147 11.79 -0.07 6.52
N SER A 148 10.93 0.95 6.52
CA SER A 148 9.62 0.91 5.88
C SER A 148 9.73 0.77 4.36
N ALA A 149 10.70 1.41 3.73
CA ALA A 149 10.94 1.29 2.30
C ALA A 149 11.31 -0.13 1.86
N ARG A 150 11.89 -0.95 2.74
CA ARG A 150 12.32 -2.32 2.42
C ARG A 150 11.18 -3.27 2.09
N ILE A 151 9.95 -3.02 2.54
CA ILE A 151 8.81 -3.87 2.18
C ILE A 151 8.62 -3.89 0.66
N TYR A 152 8.88 -2.78 -0.02
CA TYR A 152 8.82 -2.69 -1.48
C TYR A 152 9.90 -3.54 -2.15
N TRP A 153 11.14 -3.46 -1.67
CA TRP A 153 12.24 -4.29 -2.17
C TRP A 153 11.96 -5.79 -2.00
N GLU A 154 11.49 -6.19 -0.83
CA GLU A 154 11.28 -7.60 -0.50
C GLU A 154 10.03 -8.18 -1.16
N SER A 155 8.97 -7.39 -1.34
CA SER A 155 7.65 -7.89 -1.71
C SER A 155 7.26 -7.59 -3.16
N LEU A 156 7.49 -6.39 -3.71
CA LEU A 156 7.12 -6.09 -5.10
C LEU A 156 7.88 -6.98 -6.10
N ASN A 157 9.14 -7.25 -5.84
CA ASN A 157 9.91 -8.15 -6.69
C ASN A 157 9.39 -9.60 -6.63
N ALA A 158 8.85 -10.03 -5.50
CA ALA A 158 8.22 -11.34 -5.36
C ALA A 158 6.85 -11.40 -6.06
N ILE A 159 6.01 -10.37 -5.90
CA ILE A 159 4.70 -10.26 -6.56
C ILE A 159 4.86 -10.24 -8.09
N ASN A 160 5.86 -9.53 -8.61
CA ASN A 160 6.13 -9.47 -10.04
C ASN A 160 6.63 -10.80 -10.62
N ARG A 161 7.20 -11.69 -9.81
CA ARG A 161 7.64 -13.02 -10.23
C ARG A 161 6.55 -14.06 -10.15
N ASP A 162 5.63 -13.89 -9.23
CA ASP A 162 4.55 -14.83 -8.95
C ASP A 162 3.27 -14.05 -8.63
N PRO A 163 2.60 -13.47 -9.63
CA PRO A 163 1.38 -12.71 -9.42
C PRO A 163 0.30 -13.63 -8.88
N VAL A 164 -0.30 -13.23 -7.75
CA VAL A 164 -1.47 -13.92 -7.21
C VAL A 164 -2.62 -13.71 -8.19
N MET A 165 -2.94 -14.72 -8.96
CA MET A 165 -4.16 -14.75 -9.76
C MET A 165 -5.34 -15.03 -8.82
N ILE A 166 -6.24 -14.08 -8.71
CA ILE A 166 -7.50 -14.24 -7.96
C ILE A 166 -8.59 -14.69 -8.92
#